data_2313f27baa04456958a5088715282cb6
#
_entry.id   2313f27baa04456958a5088715282cb6
#
_cell.length_a   1.000
_cell.length_b   1.000
_cell.length_c   1.000
_cell.angle_alpha   90.00
_cell.angle_beta   90.00
_cell.angle_gamma   90.00
#
_symmetry.space_group_name_H-M   'P 1'
#
loop_
_entity.id
_entity.type
_entity.pdbx_description
1 polymer ?
#
loop_
_entity_poly.entity_id
_entity_poly.type
_entity_poly.pdbx_seq_one_letter_code
_entity_poly.pdbx_strand_id
1 'polypeptide(L)'
;MEGTGRFIGSRWTARVELLPGEFEVFTRSARRGWRMGQLVFTNQRFIWLPKFKRNVEASDMLVIPHERVMSCGVSRPWQHLFLERALRLRLQSGETILLMAGDIETILPLVRDYMSRGRYKPGELFKN
;
A
#
# COMPACT_ATOMS: atom_id res chain seq x y z
N MET A 1 -18.59 12.69 12.67
CA MET A 1 -18.09 11.37 13.05
C MET A 1 -16.66 11.46 13.54
N GLU A 2 -16.41 10.94 14.66
CA GLU A 2 -15.07 10.94 15.23
C GLU A 2 -14.21 9.89 14.56
N GLY A 3 -12.92 10.15 14.47
CA GLY A 3 -11.97 9.17 14.01
C GLY A 3 -11.69 8.14 15.09
N THR A 4 -10.85 7.18 14.77
CA THR A 4 -10.47 6.12 15.70
C THR A 4 -9.50 6.58 16.77
N GLY A 5 -8.84 7.72 16.56
CA GLY A 5 -7.75 8.17 17.42
C GLY A 5 -6.47 7.38 17.25
N ARG A 6 -6.44 6.45 16.29
CA ARG A 6 -5.27 5.63 15.99
C ARG A 6 -4.66 6.05 14.68
N PHE A 7 -3.34 6.17 14.63
CA PHE A 7 -2.63 6.70 13.48
C PHE A 7 -1.52 5.77 13.06
N ILE A 8 -1.20 5.79 11.77
CA ILE A 8 -0.02 5.17 11.20
C ILE A 8 0.89 6.28 10.67
N GLY A 9 2.16 5.93 10.53
CA GLY A 9 3.19 6.89 10.14
C GLY A 9 4.21 7.04 11.27
N SER A 10 5.19 7.88 11.06
CA SER A 10 6.26 8.12 12.02
C SER A 10 6.53 9.61 12.13
N ARG A 11 7.47 9.97 12.99
CA ARG A 11 7.90 11.37 13.09
C ARG A 11 8.59 11.86 11.81
N TRP A 12 8.96 10.94 10.94
CA TRP A 12 9.62 11.26 9.66
C TRP A 12 8.67 11.29 8.49
N THR A 13 7.41 10.96 8.70
CA THR A 13 6.39 10.93 7.67
C THR A 13 5.14 11.66 8.16
N ALA A 14 4.23 11.95 7.25
CA ALA A 14 2.89 12.35 7.63
C ALA A 14 2.20 11.21 8.36
N ARG A 15 1.18 11.52 9.14
CA ARG A 15 0.38 10.53 9.83
C ARG A 15 -0.99 10.44 9.17
N VAL A 16 -1.51 9.23 9.11
CA VAL A 16 -2.82 8.97 8.56
C VAL A 16 -3.63 8.24 9.61
N GLU A 17 -4.84 8.70 9.84
CA GLU A 17 -5.72 8.08 10.81
C GLU A 17 -6.29 6.79 10.25
N LEU A 18 -6.31 5.75 11.08
CA LEU A 18 -6.88 4.47 10.72
C LEU A 18 -8.40 4.56 10.70
N LEU A 19 -9.00 3.86 9.77
CA LEU A 19 -10.45 3.71 9.68
C LEU A 19 -10.96 2.75 10.75
N PRO A 20 -12.26 2.78 11.06
CA PRO A 20 -12.83 1.79 11.96
C PRO A 20 -12.55 0.36 11.48
N GLY A 21 -12.06 -0.47 12.38
CA GLY A 21 -11.71 -1.85 12.05
C GLY A 21 -10.44 -2.03 11.26
N GLU A 22 -9.76 -0.96 10.93
CA GLU A 22 -8.50 -1.04 10.18
C GLU A 22 -7.32 -1.30 11.10
N PHE A 23 -6.39 -2.15 10.65
CA PHE A 23 -5.15 -2.39 11.36
C PHE A 23 -4.01 -2.58 10.35
N GLU A 24 -2.81 -2.24 10.80
CA GLU A 24 -1.61 -2.40 9.99
C GLU A 24 -1.23 -3.86 9.89
N VAL A 25 -0.98 -4.33 8.68
CA VAL A 25 -0.48 -5.68 8.42
C VAL A 25 1.04 -5.67 8.37
N PHE A 26 1.61 -4.73 7.62
CA PHE A 26 3.05 -4.52 7.59
C PHE A 26 3.38 -3.10 7.14
N THR A 27 4.60 -2.69 7.45
CA THR A 27 5.18 -1.44 6.96
C THR A 27 6.55 -1.74 6.39
N ARG A 28 6.84 -1.21 5.21
CA ARG A 28 8.13 -1.40 4.55
C ARG A 28 8.60 -0.09 3.95
N SER A 29 9.91 0.11 3.92
CA SER A 29 10.48 1.18 3.13
C SER A 29 10.18 0.92 1.66
N ALA A 30 9.69 1.93 0.97
CA ALA A 30 9.34 1.79 -0.44
C ALA A 30 9.58 3.12 -1.14
N ARG A 31 10.08 3.03 -2.35
CA ARG A 31 10.33 4.19 -3.21
C ARG A 31 9.23 4.31 -4.25
N ARG A 32 8.78 5.52 -4.46
CA ARG A 32 7.90 5.84 -5.57
C ARG A 32 8.66 6.76 -6.52
N GLY A 33 9.17 6.19 -7.61
CA GLY A 33 10.13 6.89 -8.44
C GLY A 33 11.41 7.16 -7.63
N TRP A 34 11.78 8.41 -7.51
CA TRP A 34 12.97 8.82 -6.76
C TRP A 34 12.65 9.21 -5.31
N ARG A 35 11.39 9.19 -4.93
CA ARG A 35 10.98 9.63 -3.60
C ARG A 35 10.97 8.47 -2.62
N MET A 36 11.75 8.63 -1.56
CA MET A 36 11.75 7.66 -0.46
C MET A 36 10.48 7.83 0.37
N GLY A 37 9.97 6.71 0.85
CA GLY A 37 8.78 6.72 1.68
C GLY A 37 8.59 5.42 2.39
N GLN A 38 7.41 5.27 2.97
CA GLN A 38 6.99 4.03 3.62
C GLN A 38 5.70 3.55 3.00
N LEU A 39 5.67 2.27 2.66
CA LEU A 39 4.44 1.60 2.28
C LEU A 39 3.86 0.97 3.53
N VAL A 40 2.67 1.39 3.89
CA VAL A 40 1.89 0.80 4.97
C VAL A 40 0.75 0.04 4.34
N PHE A 41 0.72 -1.25 4.56
CA PHE A 41 -0.35 -2.10 4.07
C PHE A 41 -1.25 -2.45 5.25
N THR A 42 -2.50 -2.05 5.15
CA THR A 42 -3.50 -2.38 6.16
C THR A 42 -4.46 -3.41 5.60
N ASN A 43 -5.34 -3.89 6.44
CA ASN A 43 -6.39 -4.81 6.00
C ASN A 43 -7.43 -4.15 5.09
N GLN A 44 -7.34 -2.82 4.88
CA GLN A 44 -8.31 -2.09 4.07
C GLN A 44 -7.67 -1.26 2.96
N ARG A 45 -6.40 -0.83 3.11
CA ARG A 45 -5.81 0.13 2.18
C ARG A 45 -4.32 -0.12 1.96
N PHE A 46 -3.83 0.35 0.81
CA PHE A 46 -2.41 0.62 0.59
C PHE A 46 -2.19 2.09 0.86
N ILE A 47 -1.20 2.42 1.68
CA ILE A 47 -0.88 3.79 2.01
C ILE A 47 0.62 3.98 1.82
N TRP A 48 0.99 4.97 1.01
CA TRP A 48 2.38 5.32 0.84
C TRP A 48 2.58 6.73 1.38
N LEU A 49 3.54 6.86 2.31
CA LEU A 49 3.84 8.10 3.00
C LEU A 49 5.25 8.55 2.65
N PRO A 50 5.42 9.72 2.01
CA PRO A 50 6.76 10.22 1.70
C PRO A 50 7.52 10.56 2.98
N LYS A 51 8.84 10.33 2.97
CA LYS A 51 9.73 10.66 4.08
C LYS A 51 10.36 12.03 3.88
N PHE A 52 10.77 12.64 4.97
CA PHE A 52 11.61 13.82 5.03
C PHE A 52 11.03 15.08 4.38
N LYS A 53 9.72 15.18 4.31
CA LYS A 53 9.08 16.40 3.87
C LYS A 53 8.53 17.16 5.06
N ARG A 54 8.89 18.43 5.15
CA ARG A 54 8.39 19.30 6.22
C ARG A 54 6.91 19.63 6.04
N ASN A 55 6.52 19.90 4.81
CA ASN A 55 5.15 20.28 4.49
C ASN A 55 4.58 19.22 3.54
N VAL A 56 4.07 18.14 4.11
CA VAL A 56 3.46 17.08 3.31
C VAL A 56 2.00 17.45 3.10
N GLU A 57 1.66 17.68 1.85
CA GLU A 57 0.27 17.89 1.47
C GLU A 57 -0.41 16.53 1.28
N ALA A 58 -1.74 16.53 1.38
CA ALA A 58 -2.50 15.31 1.16
C ALA A 58 -2.23 14.70 -0.22
N SER A 59 -1.94 15.55 -1.22
CA SER A 59 -1.63 15.10 -2.57
C SER A 59 -0.29 14.36 -2.68
N ASP A 60 0.60 14.52 -1.70
CA ASP A 60 1.88 13.81 -1.70
C ASP A 60 1.74 12.38 -1.21
N MET A 61 0.68 12.08 -0.50
CA MET A 61 0.42 10.76 0.03
C MET A 61 -0.41 9.97 -0.98
N LEU A 62 -0.18 8.67 -0.99
CA LEU A 62 -0.94 7.77 -1.82
C LEU A 62 -1.79 6.91 -0.91
N VAL A 63 -3.10 6.97 -1.08
CA VAL A 63 -4.04 6.18 -0.28
C VAL A 63 -4.97 5.47 -1.24
N ILE A 64 -4.88 4.14 -1.26
CA ILE A 64 -5.62 3.34 -2.23
C ILE A 64 -6.40 2.26 -1.48
N PRO A 65 -7.72 2.38 -1.39
CA PRO A 65 -8.53 1.29 -0.84
C PRO A 65 -8.35 0.01 -1.65
N HIS A 66 -8.40 -1.14 -0.99
CA HIS A 66 -8.20 -2.42 -1.66
C HIS A 66 -9.19 -2.64 -2.81
N GLU A 67 -10.42 -2.18 -2.67
CA GLU A 67 -11.43 -2.38 -3.70
C GLU A 67 -11.16 -1.60 -4.99
N ARG A 68 -10.24 -0.65 -4.96
CA ARG A 68 -9.83 0.07 -6.17
C ARG A 68 -8.73 -0.64 -6.93
N VAL A 69 -8.11 -1.64 -6.34
CA VAL A 69 -7.01 -2.36 -6.96
C VAL A 69 -7.57 -3.52 -7.77
N MET A 70 -7.33 -3.53 -9.06
CA MET A 70 -7.76 -4.60 -9.95
C MET A 70 -6.82 -5.80 -9.86
N SER A 71 -5.52 -5.54 -9.80
CA SER A 71 -4.53 -6.61 -9.69
C SER A 71 -3.24 -6.08 -9.06
N CYS A 72 -2.48 -6.99 -8.49
CA CYS A 72 -1.16 -6.68 -7.96
C CYS A 72 -0.16 -7.73 -8.42
N GLY A 73 1.06 -7.32 -8.63
CA GLY A 73 2.11 -8.21 -9.08
C GLY A 73 3.47 -7.58 -8.91
N VAL A 74 4.47 -8.22 -9.50
CA VAL A 74 5.85 -7.74 -9.47
C VAL A 74 6.20 -7.21 -10.85
N SER A 75 6.81 -6.04 -10.87
CA SER A 75 7.35 -5.46 -12.09
C SER A 75 8.84 -5.17 -11.87
N ARG A 76 9.61 -5.27 -12.93
CA ARG A 76 11.03 -4.90 -12.92
C ARG A 76 11.20 -3.75 -13.91
N PRO A 77 11.15 -2.50 -13.44
CA PRO A 77 11.34 -1.38 -14.35
C PRO A 77 12.77 -1.43 -14.91
N TRP A 78 12.87 -1.76 -16.18
CA TRP A 78 14.18 -1.95 -16.83
C TRP A 78 14.98 -0.65 -16.96
N GLN A 79 14.32 0.48 -16.87
CA GLN A 79 14.99 1.76 -16.86
C GLN A 79 15.80 2.02 -15.60
N HIS A 80 15.62 1.21 -14.58
CA HIS A 80 16.44 1.25 -13.38
C HIS A 80 17.53 0.19 -13.52
N LEU A 81 18.78 0.65 -13.60
CA LEU A 81 19.93 -0.22 -13.80
C LEU A 81 20.14 -1.21 -12.66
N PHE A 82 19.54 -0.95 -11.52
CA PHE A 82 19.65 -1.82 -10.35
C PHE A 82 18.39 -2.67 -10.29
N LEU A 83 18.41 -3.83 -10.75
CA LEU A 83 17.38 -4.88 -10.75
C LEU A 83 16.34 -4.80 -9.62
N GLU A 84 15.96 -3.60 -9.24
CA GLU A 84 14.95 -3.40 -8.21
C GLU A 84 13.59 -3.88 -8.72
N ARG A 85 12.90 -4.56 -7.83
CA ARG A 85 11.55 -5.01 -8.11
C ARG A 85 10.56 -4.01 -7.56
N ALA A 86 9.48 -3.84 -8.28
CA ALA A 86 8.41 -2.96 -7.85
C ALA A 86 7.15 -3.76 -7.60
N LEU A 87 6.45 -3.41 -6.54
CA LEU A 87 5.08 -3.83 -6.37
C LEU A 87 4.24 -3.05 -7.37
N ARG A 88 3.59 -3.76 -8.28
CA ARG A 88 2.74 -3.14 -9.28
C ARG A 88 1.30 -3.26 -8.86
N LEU A 89 0.66 -2.12 -8.73
CA LEU A 89 -0.77 -2.05 -8.44
C LEU A 89 -1.46 -1.51 -9.68
N ARG A 90 -2.32 -2.31 -10.27
CA ARG A 90 -3.15 -1.86 -11.37
C ARG A 90 -4.52 -1.53 -10.83
N LEU A 91 -4.92 -0.29 -11.02
CA LEU A 91 -6.17 0.22 -10.48
C LEU A 91 -7.30 0.06 -11.48
N GLN A 92 -8.52 0.03 -10.98
CA GLN A 92 -9.70 -0.08 -11.84
C GLN A 92 -9.83 1.10 -12.80
N SER A 93 -9.23 2.24 -12.45
CA SER A 93 -9.19 3.42 -13.33
C SER A 93 -8.28 3.22 -14.55
N GLY A 94 -7.47 2.16 -14.57
CA GLY A 94 -6.46 1.94 -15.59
C GLY A 94 -5.08 2.43 -15.20
N GLU A 95 -4.98 3.19 -14.12
CA GLU A 95 -3.70 3.68 -13.65
C GLU A 95 -2.87 2.54 -13.07
N THR A 96 -1.56 2.61 -13.28
CA THR A 96 -0.60 1.66 -12.71
C THR A 96 0.32 2.40 -11.74
N ILE A 97 0.43 1.88 -10.53
CA ILE A 97 1.29 2.42 -9.48
C ILE A 97 2.43 1.44 -9.26
N LEU A 98 3.65 1.95 -9.22
CA LEU A 98 4.84 1.15 -8.94
C LEU A 98 5.47 1.63 -7.64
N LEU A 99 5.66 0.71 -6.71
CA LEU A 99 6.31 0.98 -5.43
C LEU A 99 7.49 0.03 -5.31
N MET A 100 8.69 0.58 -5.26
CA MET A 100 9.91 -0.22 -5.21
C MET A 100 10.30 -0.53 -3.78
N ALA A 101 10.35 -1.82 -3.45
CA ALA A 101 10.72 -2.29 -2.13
C ALA A 101 11.60 -3.52 -2.28
N GLY A 102 12.49 -3.72 -1.31
CA GLY A 102 13.49 -4.78 -1.41
C GLY A 102 12.96 -6.19 -1.23
N ASP A 103 11.88 -6.37 -0.49
CA ASP A 103 11.37 -7.70 -0.13
C ASP A 103 9.99 -7.98 -0.72
N ILE A 104 9.78 -7.54 -1.95
CA ILE A 104 8.50 -7.70 -2.65
C ILE A 104 8.03 -9.17 -2.64
N GLU A 105 8.95 -10.10 -2.81
CA GLU A 105 8.59 -11.52 -2.88
C GLU A 105 8.05 -12.05 -1.57
N THR A 106 8.46 -11.43 -0.46
CA THR A 106 7.97 -11.80 0.86
C THR A 106 6.59 -11.22 1.12
N ILE A 107 6.36 -9.97 0.71
CA ILE A 107 5.12 -9.28 1.04
C ILE A 107 3.99 -9.57 0.05
N LEU A 108 4.30 -9.91 -1.19
CA LEU A 108 3.28 -10.10 -2.22
C LEU A 108 2.25 -11.18 -1.87
N PRO A 109 2.64 -12.34 -1.32
CA PRO A 109 1.64 -13.35 -0.93
C PRO A 109 0.70 -12.84 0.16
N LEU A 110 1.21 -12.04 1.11
CA LEU A 110 0.38 -11.44 2.14
C LEU A 110 -0.62 -10.46 1.53
N VAL A 111 -0.15 -9.62 0.62
CA VAL A 111 -1.00 -8.66 -0.08
C VAL A 111 -2.12 -9.38 -0.82
N ARG A 112 -1.76 -10.40 -1.58
CA ARG A 112 -2.75 -11.15 -2.37
C ARG A 112 -3.77 -11.84 -1.49
N ASP A 113 -3.32 -12.40 -0.35
CA ASP A 113 -4.21 -13.08 0.57
C ASP A 113 -5.27 -12.12 1.13
N TYR A 114 -4.82 -10.97 1.62
CA TYR A 114 -5.75 -9.98 2.17
C TYR A 114 -6.69 -9.42 1.11
N MET A 115 -6.17 -9.19 -0.09
CA MET A 115 -7.00 -8.67 -1.17
C MET A 115 -8.05 -9.68 -1.61
N SER A 116 -7.68 -10.94 -1.64
CA SER A 116 -8.63 -12.02 -1.98
C SER A 116 -9.76 -12.07 -0.96
N ARG A 117 -9.41 -11.98 0.32
CA ARG A 117 -10.42 -11.98 1.39
C ARG A 117 -11.38 -10.81 1.26
N GLY A 118 -10.85 -9.63 0.91
CA GLY A 118 -11.69 -8.44 0.77
C GLY A 118 -12.66 -8.49 -0.40
N ARG A 119 -12.44 -9.40 -1.35
CA ARG A 119 -13.33 -9.55 -2.52
C ARG A 119 -14.45 -10.53 -2.29
N TYR A 120 -14.38 -11.32 -1.24
CA TYR A 120 -15.41 -12.30 -0.93
C TYR A 120 -16.41 -11.73 0.05
N LYS A 121 -17.67 -12.06 -0.15
CA LYS A 121 -18.71 -11.72 0.81
C LYS A 121 -18.56 -12.59 2.05
N PRO A 122 -19.02 -12.08 3.22
CA PRO A 122 -19.04 -12.93 4.40
C PRO A 122 -19.78 -14.24 4.09
N GLY A 123 -19.18 -15.36 4.45
CA GLY A 123 -19.71 -16.68 4.16
C GLY A 123 -19.16 -17.34 2.91
N GLU A 124 -18.75 -16.59 1.91
CA GLU A 124 -18.16 -17.19 0.71
C GLU A 124 -16.78 -17.76 0.97
N LEU A 125 -16.02 -17.13 1.87
CA LEU A 125 -14.70 -17.60 2.27
C LEU A 125 -14.72 -19.01 2.82
N PHE A 126 -15.84 -19.43 3.40
CA PHE A 126 -15.96 -20.71 4.07
C PHE A 126 -16.80 -21.71 3.30
N LYS A 127 -17.17 -21.39 2.08
CA LYS A 127 -17.83 -22.33 1.19
C LYS A 127 -16.81 -23.21 0.52
N ASN A 128 -16.92 -24.45 0.77
CA ASN A 128 -16.06 -25.45 0.15
C ASN A 128 -16.88 -26.55 -0.48
#